data_eb6d9f5346b928052b320003fcf5126b
#
_entry.id   eb6d9f5346b928052b320003fcf5126b
#
_cell.length_a   1.000
_cell.length_b   1.000
_cell.length_c   1.000
_cell.angle_alpha   90.00
_cell.angle_beta   90.00
_cell.angle_gamma   90.00
#
_symmetry.space_group_name_H-M   'P 1'
#
loop_
_entity.id
_entity.type
_entity.pdbx_description
1 polymer ?
#
loop_
_entity_poly.entity_id
_entity_poly.type
_entity_poly.pdbx_seq_one_letter_code
_entity_poly.pdbx_strand_id
1 'polypeptide(L)'
;MARPRLTVTDGTARIGGITLRFVDGPGQGVTGWTLADAPTDATDIDGLATTYGEPPTGEGTGHPLGIRSWDHLVVMTSSLERTCAAIEAATAAPLKRIREAGAIRQGFHRLGELIIEVVESPQVTGPTAAFWGFVWNVHDLHDVCDRLGPDVIGLPKPAVQPGRFIATVRAGFGLGVPLALMTP
;
A
#
# COMPACT_ATOMS: atom_id res chain seq x y z
N MET A 1 -16.80 -11.78 -19.53
CA MET A 1 -16.71 -10.88 -18.37
C MET A 1 -15.59 -9.88 -18.60
N ALA A 2 -15.89 -8.59 -18.55
CA ALA A 2 -14.85 -7.56 -18.68
C ALA A 2 -13.97 -7.59 -17.42
N ARG A 3 -12.66 -7.76 -17.57
CA ARG A 3 -11.74 -7.63 -16.43
C ARG A 3 -11.75 -6.18 -15.96
N PRO A 4 -11.90 -5.91 -14.67
CA PRO A 4 -11.79 -4.57 -14.15
C PRO A 4 -10.38 -4.04 -14.45
N ARG A 5 -10.31 -2.89 -15.09
CA ARG A 5 -9.04 -2.27 -15.44
C ARG A 5 -8.87 -1.02 -14.61
N LEU A 6 -7.66 -0.83 -14.12
CA LEU A 6 -7.22 0.45 -13.58
C LEU A 6 -7.17 1.46 -14.75
N THR A 7 -7.66 2.67 -14.57
CA THR A 7 -7.45 3.73 -15.55
C THR A 7 -5.99 4.16 -15.48
N VAL A 8 -5.24 3.91 -16.56
CA VAL A 8 -3.81 4.23 -16.68
C VAL A 8 -3.61 5.20 -17.83
N THR A 9 -2.92 6.29 -17.56
CA THR A 9 -2.54 7.29 -18.56
C THR A 9 -1.03 7.50 -18.46
N ASP A 10 -0.33 7.40 -19.58
CA ASP A 10 1.14 7.56 -19.66
C ASP A 10 1.90 6.75 -18.59
N GLY A 11 1.51 5.47 -18.43
CA GLY A 11 2.13 4.57 -17.46
C GLY A 11 1.84 4.90 -16.00
N THR A 12 0.86 5.76 -15.73
CA THR A 12 0.49 6.16 -14.36
C THR A 12 -1.00 5.97 -14.07
N ALA A 13 -1.32 5.68 -12.81
CA ALA A 13 -2.69 5.71 -12.30
C ALA A 13 -2.73 6.55 -11.04
N ARG A 14 -3.66 7.51 -10.98
CA ARG A 14 -3.82 8.37 -9.83
C ARG A 14 -5.03 7.95 -9.00
N ILE A 15 -4.81 7.70 -7.72
CA ILE A 15 -5.83 7.27 -6.76
C ILE A 15 -5.73 8.18 -5.54
N GLY A 16 -6.73 9.04 -5.34
CA GLY A 16 -6.62 10.10 -4.34
C GLY A 16 -5.43 11.02 -4.63
N GLY A 17 -4.69 11.40 -3.60
CA GLY A 17 -3.48 12.21 -3.68
C GLY A 17 -2.21 11.45 -4.12
N ILE A 18 -2.30 10.14 -4.43
CA ILE A 18 -1.14 9.29 -4.68
C ILE A 18 -1.12 8.81 -6.14
N THR A 19 0.03 8.88 -6.78
CA THR A 19 0.25 8.36 -8.12
C THR A 19 0.99 7.03 -8.08
N LEU A 20 0.38 6.00 -8.65
CA LEU A 20 1.03 4.73 -8.95
C LEU A 20 1.67 4.82 -10.33
N ARG A 21 2.97 4.61 -10.43
CA ARG A 21 3.72 4.56 -11.69
C ARG A 21 4.05 3.12 -12.04
N PHE A 22 3.71 2.70 -13.24
CA PHE A 22 4.12 1.41 -13.78
C PHE A 22 5.46 1.56 -14.49
N VAL A 23 6.41 0.73 -14.12
CA VAL A 23 7.76 0.73 -14.72
C VAL A 23 8.07 -0.65 -15.27
N ASP A 24 8.74 -0.67 -16.42
CA ASP A 24 9.26 -1.91 -16.98
C ASP A 24 10.47 -2.40 -16.17
N GLY A 25 10.54 -3.71 -15.92
CA GLY A 25 11.64 -4.26 -15.17
C GLY A 25 11.55 -5.78 -15.03
N PRO A 26 12.63 -6.43 -14.61
CA PRO A 26 12.70 -7.91 -14.51
C PRO A 26 11.93 -8.47 -13.31
N GLY A 27 11.47 -7.62 -12.39
CA GLY A 27 10.80 -8.00 -11.16
C GLY A 27 9.31 -7.69 -11.15
N GLN A 28 8.61 -8.23 -10.16
CA GLN A 28 7.24 -7.86 -9.81
C GLN A 28 7.26 -7.26 -8.40
N GLY A 29 6.34 -6.35 -8.13
CA GLY A 29 6.22 -5.75 -6.82
C GLY A 29 6.28 -4.23 -6.83
N VAL A 30 6.24 -3.65 -5.65
CA VAL A 30 6.56 -2.23 -5.46
C VAL A 30 8.07 -2.10 -5.41
N THR A 31 8.64 -1.40 -6.39
CA THR A 31 10.11 -1.28 -6.54
C THR A 31 10.67 -0.05 -5.82
N GLY A 32 9.84 0.90 -5.46
CA GLY A 32 10.26 2.11 -4.75
C GLY A 32 9.10 3.07 -4.58
N TRP A 33 9.39 4.16 -3.91
CA TRP A 33 8.46 5.28 -3.75
C TRP A 33 9.13 6.63 -4.05
N THR A 34 8.32 7.62 -4.33
CA THR A 34 8.75 9.02 -4.45
C THR A 34 8.09 9.82 -3.35
N LEU A 35 8.88 10.50 -2.55
CA LEU A 35 8.42 11.36 -1.47
C LEU A 35 8.51 12.82 -1.90
N ALA A 36 7.51 13.61 -1.53
CA ALA A 36 7.53 15.06 -1.63
C ALA A 36 7.84 15.65 -0.26
N ASP A 37 8.48 16.81 -0.24
CA ASP A 37 8.72 17.63 0.98
C ASP A 37 9.39 16.86 2.14
N ALA A 38 10.24 15.88 1.83
CA ALA A 38 10.94 15.11 2.85
C ALA A 38 12.19 15.87 3.38
N PRO A 39 12.53 15.71 4.68
CA PRO A 39 13.65 16.42 5.29
C PRO A 39 15.03 15.87 4.94
N THR A 40 15.12 14.87 4.08
CA THR A 40 16.35 14.18 3.68
C THR A 40 16.38 13.90 2.18
N ASP A 41 17.57 13.60 1.66
CA ASP A 41 17.82 13.15 0.28
C ASP A 41 18.30 11.69 0.22
N ALA A 42 18.15 10.94 1.30
CA ALA A 42 18.56 9.54 1.38
C ALA A 42 17.81 8.68 0.35
N THR A 43 18.53 8.06 -0.57
CA THR A 43 17.95 7.25 -1.65
C THR A 43 17.55 5.84 -1.22
N ASP A 44 17.82 5.47 0.01
CA ASP A 44 17.44 4.20 0.65
C ASP A 44 17.01 4.45 2.09
N ILE A 45 15.84 3.95 2.45
CA ILE A 45 15.30 4.02 3.81
C ILE A 45 15.12 2.60 4.31
N ASP A 46 16.14 2.05 4.96
CA ASP A 46 16.18 0.66 5.46
C ASP A 46 15.83 -0.39 4.37
N GLY A 47 16.36 -0.22 3.15
CA GLY A 47 16.09 -1.10 2.01
C GLY A 47 14.92 -0.65 1.12
N LEU A 48 14.19 0.39 1.50
CA LEU A 48 13.13 0.96 0.68
C LEU A 48 13.72 1.99 -0.28
N ALA A 49 13.84 1.61 -1.56
CA ALA A 49 14.37 2.50 -2.59
C ALA A 49 13.50 3.77 -2.69
N THR A 50 14.13 4.92 -2.52
CA THR A 50 13.47 6.21 -2.35
C THR A 50 13.97 7.20 -3.37
N THR A 51 13.07 7.96 -3.94
CA THR A 51 13.34 9.15 -4.75
C THR A 51 12.54 10.33 -4.22
N TYR A 52 12.90 11.53 -4.63
CA TYR A 52 12.23 12.75 -4.22
C TYR A 52 11.72 13.50 -5.42
N GLY A 53 10.59 14.19 -5.28
CA GLY A 53 10.00 14.92 -6.39
C GLY A 53 8.81 15.76 -5.92
N GLU A 54 8.34 16.61 -6.82
CA GLU A 54 7.16 17.42 -6.59
C GLU A 54 5.92 16.53 -6.36
N PRO A 55 5.01 16.95 -5.49
CA PRO A 55 3.75 16.26 -5.31
C PRO A 55 2.97 16.24 -6.62
N PRO A 56 2.30 15.12 -6.94
CA PRO A 56 1.53 15.05 -8.16
C PRO A 56 0.39 16.08 -8.16
N THR A 57 0.24 16.83 -9.24
CA THR A 57 -0.80 17.84 -9.42
C THR A 57 -2.03 17.28 -10.12
N GLY A 58 -3.21 17.90 -9.91
CA GLY A 58 -4.49 17.52 -10.52
C GLY A 58 -5.33 16.56 -9.67
N GLU A 59 -6.55 16.29 -10.09
CA GLU A 59 -7.47 15.37 -9.40
C GLU A 59 -7.20 13.91 -9.79
N GLY A 60 -7.52 12.98 -8.88
CA GLY A 60 -7.49 11.55 -9.18
C GLY A 60 -8.50 11.18 -10.26
N THR A 61 -8.17 10.23 -11.11
CA THR A 61 -9.08 9.73 -12.15
C THR A 61 -10.12 8.80 -11.53
N GLY A 62 -11.37 8.89 -11.99
CA GLY A 62 -12.41 7.93 -11.63
C GLY A 62 -11.98 6.50 -12.01
N HIS A 63 -12.24 5.55 -11.13
CA HIS A 63 -11.87 4.15 -11.35
C HIS A 63 -13.11 3.27 -11.49
N PRO A 64 -13.19 2.35 -12.48
CA PRO A 64 -14.36 1.49 -12.71
C PRO A 64 -14.78 0.63 -11.53
N LEU A 65 -13.85 0.32 -10.61
CA LEU A 65 -14.13 -0.39 -9.36
C LEU A 65 -14.57 0.52 -8.21
N GLY A 66 -14.73 1.82 -8.44
CA GLY A 66 -15.06 2.75 -7.36
C GLY A 66 -13.96 2.92 -6.33
N ILE A 67 -12.68 2.68 -6.70
CA ILE A 67 -11.53 2.97 -5.85
C ILE A 67 -11.47 4.48 -5.61
N ARG A 68 -11.35 4.89 -4.34
CA ARG A 68 -11.39 6.29 -3.94
C ARG A 68 -10.05 6.80 -3.40
N SER A 69 -9.39 5.99 -2.60
CA SER A 69 -8.17 6.39 -1.92
C SER A 69 -7.29 5.19 -1.57
N TRP A 70 -6.08 5.47 -1.21
CA TRP A 70 -5.23 4.52 -0.52
C TRP A 70 -5.66 4.43 0.95
N ASP A 71 -5.64 3.22 1.51
CA ASP A 71 -5.74 3.01 2.94
C ASP A 71 -4.34 2.92 3.54
N HIS A 72 -3.57 1.90 3.15
CA HIS A 72 -2.20 1.75 3.61
C HIS A 72 -1.30 1.03 2.61
N LEU A 73 -0.01 1.32 2.72
CA LEU A 73 1.09 0.60 2.09
C LEU A 73 1.75 -0.27 3.16
N VAL A 74 1.98 -1.53 2.84
CA VAL A 74 2.59 -2.50 3.76
C VAL A 74 4.07 -2.67 3.45
N VAL A 75 4.87 -2.57 4.51
CA VAL A 75 6.31 -2.80 4.52
C VAL A 75 6.60 -3.96 5.46
N MET A 76 7.28 -4.99 4.98
CA MET A 76 7.71 -6.13 5.78
C MET A 76 9.14 -5.94 6.27
N THR A 77 9.41 -6.29 7.51
CA THR A 77 10.74 -6.16 8.12
C THR A 77 11.03 -7.28 9.12
N SER A 78 12.31 -7.48 9.39
CA SER A 78 12.80 -8.31 10.51
C SER A 78 13.03 -7.52 11.81
N SER A 79 12.86 -6.18 11.79
CA SER A 79 13.00 -5.32 12.97
C SER A 79 12.12 -4.09 12.85
N LEU A 80 11.05 -4.07 13.64
CA LEU A 80 10.08 -2.98 13.68
C LEU A 80 10.74 -1.66 14.07
N GLU A 81 11.55 -1.70 15.12
CA GLU A 81 12.19 -0.51 15.68
C GLU A 81 13.13 0.14 14.66
N ARG A 82 13.98 -0.65 13.99
CA ARG A 82 14.93 -0.15 12.98
C ARG A 82 14.19 0.51 11.83
N THR A 83 13.20 -0.18 11.26
CA THR A 83 12.48 0.31 10.09
C THR A 83 11.62 1.53 10.43
N CYS A 84 10.91 1.50 11.56
CA CYS A 84 10.12 2.66 11.99
C CYS A 84 10.98 3.89 12.27
N ALA A 85 12.13 3.71 12.93
CA ALA A 85 13.06 4.82 13.17
C ALA A 85 13.62 5.41 11.86
N ALA A 86 13.94 4.55 10.87
CA ALA A 86 14.40 5.00 9.56
C ALA A 86 13.32 5.78 8.80
N ILE A 87 12.08 5.30 8.81
CA ILE A 87 10.94 6.02 8.18
C ILE A 87 10.70 7.36 8.87
N GLU A 88 10.68 7.39 10.20
CA GLU A 88 10.47 8.64 10.95
C GLU A 88 11.58 9.66 10.66
N ALA A 89 12.82 9.23 10.66
CA ALA A 89 13.97 10.12 10.37
C ALA A 89 13.89 10.68 8.93
N ALA A 90 13.48 9.87 7.96
CA ALA A 90 13.44 10.25 6.56
C ALA A 90 12.20 11.09 6.18
N THR A 91 11.10 10.93 6.88
CA THR A 91 9.81 11.53 6.49
C THR A 91 9.27 12.55 7.50
N ALA A 92 9.89 12.67 8.68
CA ALA A 92 9.38 13.40 9.83
C ALA A 92 7.99 12.93 10.31
N ALA A 93 7.49 11.79 9.81
CA ALA A 93 6.22 11.20 10.22
C ALA A 93 6.44 10.28 11.43
N PRO A 94 6.01 10.65 12.65
CA PRO A 94 6.29 9.88 13.84
C PRO A 94 5.53 8.55 13.84
N LEU A 95 6.12 7.54 14.52
CA LEU A 95 5.43 6.30 14.82
C LEU A 95 4.22 6.59 15.73
N LYS A 96 3.02 6.37 15.21
CA LYS A 96 1.76 6.72 15.90
C LYS A 96 1.29 5.62 16.85
N ARG A 97 1.52 4.36 16.51
CA ARG A 97 1.03 3.22 17.27
C ARG A 97 1.81 1.97 16.92
N ILE A 98 1.98 1.11 17.91
CA ILE A 98 2.36 -0.29 17.73
C ILE A 98 1.16 -1.16 18.12
N ARG A 99 0.94 -2.21 17.34
CA ARG A 99 -0.03 -3.27 17.62
C ARG A 99 0.67 -4.61 17.63
N GLU A 100 0.37 -5.43 18.61
CA GLU A 100 0.81 -6.82 18.67
C GLU A 100 -0.33 -7.76 18.27
N ALA A 101 -0.05 -8.71 17.40
CA ALA A 101 -0.99 -9.69 16.90
C ALA A 101 -0.31 -11.07 16.83
N GLY A 102 -0.24 -11.75 17.97
CA GLY A 102 0.49 -13.00 18.11
C GLY A 102 1.99 -12.80 17.91
N ALA A 103 2.56 -13.50 16.94
CA ALA A 103 3.99 -13.38 16.60
C ALA A 103 4.33 -12.19 15.68
N ILE A 104 3.32 -11.42 15.27
CA ILE A 104 3.47 -10.27 14.35
C ILE A 104 3.33 -8.99 15.16
N ARG A 105 4.21 -8.02 14.88
CA ARG A 105 4.14 -6.66 15.40
C ARG A 105 3.94 -5.69 14.24
N GLN A 106 3.09 -4.70 14.42
CA GLN A 106 2.74 -3.73 13.39
C GLN A 106 2.95 -2.32 13.91
N GLY A 107 3.73 -1.52 13.19
CA GLY A 107 3.92 -0.09 13.45
C GLY A 107 3.23 0.74 12.39
N PHE A 108 2.68 1.88 12.78
CA PHE A 108 1.90 2.72 11.87
C PHE A 108 2.43 4.14 11.85
N HIS A 109 2.81 4.61 10.65
CA HIS A 109 3.11 6.01 10.36
C HIS A 109 2.02 6.59 9.47
N ARG A 110 1.89 7.92 9.45
CA ARG A 110 0.97 8.61 8.56
C ARG A 110 1.71 9.67 7.75
N LEU A 111 1.75 9.47 6.44
CA LEU A 111 2.32 10.39 5.46
C LEU A 111 1.18 11.01 4.64
N GLY A 112 0.74 12.20 5.01
CA GLY A 112 -0.43 12.80 4.38
C GLY A 112 -1.67 11.91 4.51
N GLU A 113 -2.21 11.48 3.37
CA GLU A 113 -3.36 10.57 3.32
C GLU A 113 -2.98 9.10 3.52
N LEU A 114 -1.72 8.73 3.25
CA LEU A 114 -1.23 7.36 3.27
C LEU A 114 -0.85 6.91 4.68
N ILE A 115 -1.29 5.73 5.07
CA ILE A 115 -0.76 5.02 6.22
C ILE A 115 0.35 4.08 5.73
N ILE A 116 1.51 4.12 6.37
CA ILE A 116 2.55 3.10 6.23
C ILE A 116 2.38 2.12 7.37
N GLU A 117 2.08 0.88 7.03
CA GLU A 117 2.02 -0.24 7.97
C GLU A 117 3.33 -1.02 7.88
N VAL A 118 4.15 -0.90 8.90
CA VAL A 118 5.40 -1.67 9.03
C VAL A 118 5.10 -2.95 9.80
N VAL A 119 5.33 -4.10 9.17
CA VAL A 119 5.01 -5.42 9.73
C VAL A 119 6.30 -6.18 10.01
N GLU A 120 6.57 -6.40 11.29
CA GLU A 120 7.60 -7.34 11.73
C GLU A 120 7.02 -8.74 11.81
N SER A 121 7.68 -9.70 11.17
CA SER A 121 7.29 -11.10 11.17
C SER A 121 8.52 -11.99 11.32
N PRO A 122 8.44 -13.07 12.12
CA PRO A 122 9.52 -14.07 12.22
C PRO A 122 9.87 -14.76 10.90
N GLN A 123 9.00 -14.66 9.90
CA GLN A 123 9.22 -15.22 8.57
C GLN A 123 10.10 -14.32 7.69
N VAL A 124 10.28 -13.06 8.09
CA VAL A 124 11.13 -12.10 7.38
C VAL A 124 12.53 -12.16 7.99
N THR A 125 13.47 -12.71 7.24
CA THR A 125 14.87 -12.91 7.70
C THR A 125 15.87 -11.97 7.03
N GLY A 126 15.41 -11.13 6.10
CA GLY A 126 16.27 -10.16 5.41
C GLY A 126 16.84 -9.09 6.36
N PRO A 127 18.01 -8.53 6.04
CA PRO A 127 18.66 -7.51 6.87
C PRO A 127 17.96 -6.15 6.83
N THR A 128 17.16 -5.90 5.81
CA THR A 128 16.44 -4.64 5.55
C THR A 128 14.96 -4.88 5.33
N ALA A 129 14.19 -3.82 5.30
CA ALA A 129 12.78 -3.85 4.97
C ALA A 129 12.55 -4.00 3.45
N ALA A 130 11.32 -4.39 3.09
CA ALA A 130 10.87 -4.45 1.71
C ALA A 130 9.40 -4.06 1.61
N PHE A 131 9.01 -3.42 0.51
CA PHE A 131 7.60 -3.24 0.20
C PHE A 131 6.95 -4.61 -0.04
N TRP A 132 5.73 -4.77 0.47
CA TRP A 132 5.02 -6.04 0.32
C TRP A 132 3.76 -5.89 -0.54
N GLY A 133 2.91 -4.94 -0.25
CA GLY A 133 1.65 -4.74 -0.94
C GLY A 133 0.90 -3.54 -0.39
N PHE A 134 -0.35 -3.38 -0.81
CA PHE A 134 -1.15 -2.23 -0.38
C PHE A 134 -2.65 -2.50 -0.35
N VAL A 135 -3.38 -1.60 0.27
CA VAL A 135 -4.82 -1.66 0.41
C VAL A 135 -5.45 -0.37 -0.10
N TRP A 136 -6.49 -0.50 -0.90
CA TRP A 136 -7.30 0.61 -1.40
C TRP A 136 -8.69 0.62 -0.77
N ASN A 137 -9.19 1.80 -0.52
CA ASN A 137 -10.58 2.02 -0.15
C ASN A 137 -11.47 2.07 -1.40
N VAL A 138 -12.57 1.33 -1.36
CA VAL A 138 -13.60 1.32 -2.41
C VAL A 138 -14.94 1.77 -1.84
N HIS A 139 -15.77 2.36 -2.69
CA HIS A 139 -17.07 2.88 -2.26
C HIS A 139 -17.98 1.76 -1.72
N ASP A 140 -18.11 0.67 -2.46
CA ASP A 140 -18.93 -0.48 -2.12
C ASP A 140 -18.15 -1.77 -2.35
N LEU A 141 -17.63 -2.34 -1.25
CA LEU A 141 -16.81 -3.54 -1.31
C LEU A 141 -17.62 -4.77 -1.71
N HIS A 142 -18.89 -4.85 -1.30
CA HIS A 142 -19.76 -5.99 -1.63
C HIS A 142 -20.06 -6.01 -3.12
N ASP A 143 -20.48 -4.89 -3.70
CA ASP A 143 -20.69 -4.76 -5.14
C ASP A 143 -19.44 -5.08 -5.95
N VAL A 144 -18.28 -4.60 -5.50
CA VAL A 144 -17.00 -4.93 -6.16
C VAL A 144 -16.70 -6.43 -6.11
N CYS A 145 -16.89 -7.08 -4.97
CA CYS A 145 -16.68 -8.53 -4.84
C CYS A 145 -17.65 -9.33 -5.71
N ASP A 146 -18.92 -8.94 -5.77
CA ASP A 146 -19.92 -9.60 -6.61
C ASP A 146 -19.59 -9.47 -8.11
N ARG A 147 -19.16 -8.29 -8.54
CA ARG A 147 -18.75 -8.04 -9.95
C ARG A 147 -17.48 -8.77 -10.35
N LEU A 148 -16.50 -8.90 -9.45
CA LEU A 148 -15.24 -9.58 -9.72
C LEU A 148 -15.35 -11.09 -9.63
N GLY A 149 -16.18 -11.56 -8.73
CA GLY A 149 -16.39 -12.98 -8.45
C GLY A 149 -15.29 -13.64 -7.63
N PRO A 150 -15.58 -14.82 -7.06
CA PRO A 150 -14.71 -15.49 -6.07
C PRO A 150 -13.38 -15.99 -6.65
N ASP A 151 -13.25 -16.11 -7.96
CA ASP A 151 -11.99 -16.48 -8.60
C ASP A 151 -10.97 -15.35 -8.59
N VAL A 152 -11.43 -14.09 -8.51
CA VAL A 152 -10.59 -12.89 -8.56
C VAL A 152 -10.34 -12.30 -7.18
N ILE A 153 -11.35 -12.26 -6.32
CA ILE A 153 -11.28 -11.65 -5.00
C ILE A 153 -11.95 -12.53 -3.95
N GLY A 154 -11.41 -12.53 -2.75
CA GLY A 154 -12.02 -13.23 -1.62
C GLY A 154 -13.34 -12.58 -1.16
N LEU A 155 -14.11 -13.29 -0.35
CA LEU A 155 -15.29 -12.71 0.27
C LEU A 155 -14.88 -11.60 1.25
N PRO A 156 -15.70 -10.54 1.40
CA PRO A 156 -15.52 -9.54 2.43
C PRO A 156 -15.54 -10.18 3.82
N LYS A 157 -14.58 -9.83 4.65
CA LYS A 157 -14.48 -10.22 6.05
C LYS A 157 -14.28 -8.99 6.93
N PRO A 158 -14.68 -9.03 8.21
CA PRO A 158 -14.41 -7.94 9.12
C PRO A 158 -12.92 -7.55 9.12
N ALA A 159 -12.64 -6.27 9.01
CA ALA A 159 -11.30 -5.72 9.17
C ALA A 159 -10.97 -5.57 10.67
N VAL A 160 -9.75 -5.15 10.97
CA VAL A 160 -9.33 -4.89 12.35
C VAL A 160 -10.07 -3.70 12.96
N GLN A 161 -10.33 -2.67 12.13
CA GLN A 161 -11.14 -1.53 12.57
C GLN A 161 -12.61 -1.93 12.59
N PRO A 162 -13.31 -1.73 13.74
CA PRO A 162 -14.74 -2.03 13.84
C PRO A 162 -15.56 -1.35 12.74
N GLY A 163 -16.50 -2.10 12.20
CA GLY A 163 -17.42 -1.61 11.15
C GLY A 163 -16.84 -1.61 9.73
N ARG A 164 -15.54 -1.87 9.56
CA ARG A 164 -14.91 -1.97 8.25
C ARG A 164 -14.79 -3.43 7.78
N PHE A 165 -14.77 -3.61 6.47
CA PHE A 165 -14.59 -4.92 5.82
C PHE A 165 -13.42 -4.85 4.85
N ILE A 166 -12.75 -6.00 4.67
CA ILE A 166 -11.61 -6.15 3.76
C ILE A 166 -11.78 -7.43 2.93
N ALA A 167 -11.39 -7.36 1.66
CA ALA A 167 -11.32 -8.50 0.75
C ALA A 167 -9.99 -8.50 0.00
N THR A 168 -9.31 -9.64 0.00
CA THR A 168 -8.01 -9.79 -0.63
C THR A 168 -8.16 -10.25 -2.08
N VAL A 169 -7.51 -9.55 -2.99
CA VAL A 169 -7.40 -9.95 -4.40
C VAL A 169 -6.51 -11.18 -4.49
N ARG A 170 -6.93 -12.18 -5.24
CA ARG A 170 -6.18 -13.43 -5.38
C ARG A 170 -4.89 -13.22 -6.19
N ALA A 171 -3.88 -14.00 -5.87
CA ALA A 171 -2.63 -13.99 -6.63
C ALA A 171 -2.90 -14.23 -8.13
N GLY A 172 -2.22 -13.46 -8.99
CA GLY A 172 -2.42 -13.53 -10.45
C GLY A 172 -3.47 -12.55 -11.01
N PHE A 173 -4.30 -11.93 -10.18
CA PHE A 173 -5.29 -10.93 -10.60
C PHE A 173 -4.99 -9.50 -10.17
N GLY A 174 -4.02 -9.32 -9.29
CA GLY A 174 -3.54 -8.01 -8.85
C GLY A 174 -2.50 -7.41 -9.81
N LEU A 175 -1.79 -6.42 -9.32
CA LEU A 175 -0.75 -5.68 -10.05
C LEU A 175 0.65 -6.30 -9.87
N GLY A 176 0.74 -7.61 -9.67
CA GLY A 176 2.00 -8.28 -9.32
C GLY A 176 2.42 -8.10 -7.85
N VAL A 177 1.54 -7.56 -7.03
CA VAL A 177 1.73 -7.35 -5.60
C VAL A 177 0.52 -7.87 -4.82
N PRO A 178 0.66 -8.24 -3.56
CA PRO A 178 -0.48 -8.42 -2.66
C PRO A 178 -1.33 -7.15 -2.62
N LEU A 179 -2.60 -7.33 -2.90
CA LEU A 179 -3.57 -6.24 -2.96
C LEU A 179 -4.84 -6.64 -2.19
N ALA A 180 -5.36 -5.72 -1.41
CA ALA A 180 -6.71 -5.86 -0.86
C ALA A 180 -7.54 -4.60 -1.10
N LEU A 181 -8.85 -4.78 -1.07
CA LEU A 181 -9.84 -3.72 -1.11
C LEU A 181 -10.56 -3.65 0.23
N MET A 182 -10.88 -2.46 0.67
CA MET A 182 -11.47 -2.23 1.98
C MET A 182 -12.59 -1.18 1.91
N THR A 183 -13.56 -1.28 2.81
CA THR A 183 -14.51 -0.18 3.04
C THR A 183 -13.77 1.01 3.67
N PRO A 184 -14.19 2.26 3.41
CA PRO A 184 -13.63 3.46 4.01
C PRO A 184 -13.68 3.47 5.54
#